data_714bd8f5e246b85b622c66f71893a072
#
_entry.id   714bd8f5e246b85b622c66f71893a072
#
_cell.length_a   1.000
_cell.length_b   1.000
_cell.length_c   1.000
_cell.angle_alpha   90.00
_cell.angle_beta   90.00
_cell.angle_gamma   90.00
#
_symmetry.space_group_name_H-M   'P 1'
#
loop_
_entity.id
_entity.type
_entity.pdbx_description
1 polymer ?
#
loop_
_entity_poly.entity_id
_entity_poly.type
_entity_poly.pdbx_seq_one_letter_code
_entity_poly.pdbx_strand_id
1 'polypeptide(L)'
;MHKNNFVIFLLGFLFVVISIWQIASAQKGLSVINLSTTNPPATIIVPSTAAPASRPTILIAHGFAGSSVLMRGFALTLAHAGYITVSWDFEGHGINPNPFSLISESTDLIHNAESALAESETRALIDTQHIAILGHSMGSGVALSYGVIHPETHATIAISPVSQPVSPTLPHNLLLMAGSLEAQFVANAEGLLTTAGGQRDDLPAGTARKLVIIPNVEHITILFSPTAHSIVRTWLDGTFGPQPGASNYIDRRILWFGFGILGFILLSKASINTLPDTSQKNSPIASLCLRVSALLVGSIAATLILWLVSFSGIKINLLLGLLVGGYILIWYGVAGIISLLIFRPHISIPSKTELVKGVIAFATLWLGVGLLGNFVWLPWLLIPSRLLLWLPGTIILFPWFLAVGEAAKRADKVSQLGWWLLQVIIVIACLYLALTINPELGFLFIILPMVPIMLGLHMLVVSTKHGSWAFSISGAMFTAWLLLAVFPLQ
;
A
#
# COMPACT_ATOMS: atom_id res chain seq x y z
N MET A 1 35.26 6.43 12.23
CA MET A 1 34.28 7.00 11.26
C MET A 1 34.84 8.30 10.72
N HIS A 2 34.97 8.48 9.39
CA HIS A 2 35.39 9.76 8.81
C HIS A 2 34.41 10.87 9.24
N LYS A 3 34.91 12.10 9.49
CA LYS A 3 34.11 13.24 9.96
C LYS A 3 32.81 13.44 9.14
N ASN A 4 32.88 13.26 7.82
CA ASN A 4 31.73 13.38 6.92
C ASN A 4 30.66 12.28 7.16
N ASN A 5 31.06 11.03 7.42
CA ASN A 5 30.11 9.95 7.71
C ASN A 5 29.42 10.15 9.06
N PHE A 6 30.09 10.77 10.03
CA PHE A 6 29.48 11.11 11.31
C PHE A 6 28.39 12.18 11.15
N VAL A 7 28.66 13.22 10.36
CA VAL A 7 27.64 14.26 10.07
C VAL A 7 26.43 13.67 9.36
N ILE A 8 26.64 12.81 8.35
CA ILE A 8 25.54 12.14 7.62
C ILE A 8 24.72 11.27 8.58
N PHE A 9 25.38 10.55 9.48
CA PHE A 9 24.70 9.73 10.49
C PHE A 9 23.85 10.59 11.44
N LEU A 10 24.39 11.68 11.96
CA LEU A 10 23.65 12.60 12.84
C LEU A 10 22.43 13.21 12.15
N LEU A 11 22.58 13.66 10.90
CA LEU A 11 21.47 14.19 10.11
C LEU A 11 20.39 13.12 9.87
N GLY A 12 20.80 11.90 9.49
CA GLY A 12 19.87 10.80 9.30
C GLY A 12 19.12 10.45 10.58
N PHE A 13 19.81 10.39 11.71
CA PHE A 13 19.22 10.15 13.02
C PHE A 13 18.22 11.24 13.40
N LEU A 14 18.57 12.50 13.23
CA LEU A 14 17.70 13.64 13.50
C LEU A 14 16.43 13.59 12.65
N PHE A 15 16.54 13.25 11.36
CA PHE A 15 15.40 13.13 10.47
C PHE A 15 14.44 12.02 10.91
N VAL A 16 14.98 10.86 11.32
CA VAL A 16 14.16 9.76 11.83
C VAL A 16 13.45 10.17 13.12
N VAL A 17 14.15 10.80 14.08
CA VAL A 17 13.57 11.23 15.35
C VAL A 17 12.44 12.26 15.14
N ILE A 18 12.68 13.28 14.30
CA ILE A 18 11.66 14.29 13.98
C ILE A 18 10.45 13.63 13.30
N SER A 19 10.70 12.72 12.35
CA SER A 19 9.63 11.96 11.66
C SER A 19 8.76 11.19 12.65
N ILE A 20 9.38 10.38 13.53
CA ILE A 20 8.67 9.60 14.54
C ILE A 20 7.87 10.52 15.46
N TRP A 21 8.47 11.60 15.94
CA TRP A 21 7.79 12.55 16.82
C TRP A 21 6.56 13.18 16.14
N GLN A 22 6.70 13.63 14.91
CA GLN A 22 5.60 14.25 14.15
C GLN A 22 4.48 13.24 13.83
N ILE A 23 4.84 12.01 13.45
CA ILE A 23 3.86 10.95 13.18
C ILE A 23 3.11 10.59 14.47
N ALA A 24 3.82 10.45 15.59
CA ALA A 24 3.21 10.14 16.87
C ALA A 24 2.33 11.29 17.40
N SER A 25 2.72 12.54 17.15
CA SER A 25 1.96 13.73 17.56
C SER A 25 0.56 13.80 16.96
N ALA A 26 0.35 13.15 15.81
CA ALA A 26 -0.97 13.04 15.16
C ALA A 26 -2.02 12.29 16.01
N GLN A 27 -1.61 11.53 17.02
CA GLN A 27 -2.52 10.84 17.93
C GLN A 27 -2.78 11.62 19.23
N LYS A 28 -2.16 12.80 19.39
CA LYS A 28 -2.33 13.60 20.61
C LYS A 28 -3.81 14.04 20.78
N GLY A 29 -4.37 13.77 21.95
CA GLY A 29 -5.78 14.08 22.24
C GLY A 29 -6.78 13.05 21.68
N LEU A 30 -6.28 11.91 21.20
CA LEU A 30 -7.09 10.78 20.74
C LEU A 30 -6.78 9.52 21.55
N SER A 31 -7.78 8.67 21.72
CA SER A 31 -7.65 7.31 22.25
C SER A 31 -7.78 6.31 21.09
N VAL A 32 -6.81 5.42 20.92
CA VAL A 32 -6.81 4.40 19.89
C VAL A 32 -7.01 3.04 20.53
N ILE A 33 -8.10 2.37 20.19
CA ILE A 33 -8.47 1.05 20.69
C ILE A 33 -8.32 0.05 19.53
N ASN A 34 -7.39 -0.89 19.69
CA ASN A 34 -7.16 -1.93 18.68
C ASN A 34 -7.87 -3.22 19.09
N LEU A 35 -8.75 -3.71 18.26
CA LEU A 35 -9.49 -4.96 18.39
C LEU A 35 -8.85 -6.01 17.46
N SER A 36 -7.62 -6.43 17.79
CA SER A 36 -6.84 -7.35 16.93
C SER A 36 -7.32 -8.81 16.98
N THR A 37 -8.16 -9.16 17.94
CA THR A 37 -8.68 -10.52 18.14
C THR A 37 -10.15 -10.68 17.75
N THR A 38 -10.80 -9.61 17.28
CA THR A 38 -12.17 -9.67 16.76
C THR A 38 -12.19 -10.15 15.31
N ASN A 39 -13.35 -10.49 14.82
CA ASN A 39 -13.56 -10.85 13.42
C ASN A 39 -14.64 -9.96 12.81
N PRO A 40 -14.23 -8.98 11.96
CA PRO A 40 -12.87 -8.67 11.51
C PRO A 40 -12.05 -7.92 12.60
N PRO A 41 -10.70 -7.95 12.53
CA PRO A 41 -9.85 -7.06 13.33
C PRO A 41 -10.18 -5.61 13.01
N ALA A 42 -10.38 -4.78 14.06
CA ALA A 42 -10.80 -3.40 13.89
C ALA A 42 -9.96 -2.42 14.74
N THR A 43 -10.01 -1.17 14.38
CA THR A 43 -9.41 -0.06 15.15
C THR A 43 -10.46 1.02 15.33
N ILE A 44 -10.69 1.40 16.61
CA ILE A 44 -11.56 2.52 16.98
C ILE A 44 -10.69 3.69 17.39
N ILE A 45 -10.98 4.90 16.88
CA ILE A 45 -10.33 6.12 17.33
C ILE A 45 -11.38 7.05 17.89
N VAL A 46 -11.19 7.46 19.16
CA VAL A 46 -12.12 8.28 19.91
C VAL A 46 -11.41 9.55 20.39
N PRO A 47 -12.01 10.75 20.30
CA PRO A 47 -11.49 11.96 20.95
C PRO A 47 -11.36 11.76 22.45
N SER A 48 -10.19 12.00 23.07
CA SER A 48 -9.93 11.77 24.50
C SER A 48 -10.73 12.73 25.41
N THR A 49 -11.14 13.88 24.89
CA THR A 49 -11.96 14.87 25.59
C THR A 49 -13.47 14.63 25.41
N ALA A 50 -13.83 13.47 24.86
CA ALA A 50 -15.23 13.14 24.66
C ALA A 50 -15.95 13.12 26.02
N ALA A 51 -16.85 14.09 26.22
CA ALA A 51 -17.92 13.92 27.18
C ALA A 51 -18.69 12.62 26.81
N PRO A 52 -19.30 11.93 27.78
CA PRO A 52 -20.05 10.69 27.51
C PRO A 52 -21.25 10.84 26.57
N ALA A 53 -21.45 12.01 25.96
CA ALA A 53 -22.46 12.22 24.94
C ALA A 53 -22.09 11.41 23.68
N SER A 54 -23.04 10.66 23.14
CA SER A 54 -22.96 9.94 21.89
C SER A 54 -22.47 10.87 20.78
N ARG A 55 -21.42 10.44 20.07
CA ARG A 55 -20.85 11.17 18.92
C ARG A 55 -21.09 10.36 17.66
N PRO A 56 -21.38 11.02 16.53
CA PRO A 56 -21.56 10.28 15.29
C PRO A 56 -20.37 9.36 14.98
N THR A 57 -20.68 8.16 14.52
CA THR A 57 -19.72 7.10 14.23
C THR A 57 -19.51 7.00 12.74
N ILE A 58 -18.24 7.01 12.31
CA ILE A 58 -17.85 6.91 10.90
C ILE A 58 -17.19 5.55 10.67
N LEU A 59 -17.84 4.69 9.90
CA LEU A 59 -17.30 3.43 9.43
C LEU A 59 -16.34 3.69 8.26
N ILE A 60 -15.17 3.05 8.22
CA ILE A 60 -14.14 3.31 7.23
C ILE A 60 -13.64 2.01 6.61
N ALA A 61 -13.99 1.77 5.35
CA ALA A 61 -13.68 0.59 4.56
C ALA A 61 -12.52 0.83 3.61
N HIS A 62 -11.47 -0.01 3.68
CA HIS A 62 -10.32 0.08 2.79
C HIS A 62 -10.55 -0.60 1.43
N GLY A 63 -9.69 -0.32 0.45
CA GLY A 63 -9.68 -0.95 -0.88
C GLY A 63 -8.94 -2.29 -0.91
N PHE A 64 -9.01 -2.97 -2.07
CA PHE A 64 -8.24 -4.18 -2.35
C PHE A 64 -6.74 -3.93 -2.13
N ALA A 65 -6.03 -4.92 -1.59
CA ALA A 65 -4.62 -4.81 -1.23
C ALA A 65 -4.30 -3.68 -0.22
N GLY A 66 -5.34 -3.16 0.45
CA GLY A 66 -5.23 -2.17 1.52
C GLY A 66 -5.36 -2.78 2.91
N SER A 67 -5.58 -1.91 3.89
CA SER A 67 -5.84 -2.25 5.29
C SER A 67 -6.44 -1.04 6.01
N SER A 68 -6.91 -1.23 7.23
CA SER A 68 -7.32 -0.15 8.13
C SER A 68 -6.21 0.91 8.33
N VAL A 69 -4.95 0.49 8.29
CA VAL A 69 -3.78 1.38 8.40
C VAL A 69 -3.69 2.34 7.20
N LEU A 70 -4.02 1.89 5.98
CA LEU A 70 -4.03 2.74 4.79
C LEU A 70 -5.06 3.88 4.91
N MET A 71 -6.21 3.60 5.53
CA MET A 71 -7.29 4.57 5.74
C MET A 71 -7.10 5.44 7.00
N ARG A 72 -6.04 5.22 7.76
CA ARG A 72 -5.80 5.91 9.06
C ARG A 72 -5.70 7.43 8.93
N GLY A 73 -5.35 7.97 7.75
CA GLY A 73 -5.35 9.40 7.48
C GLY A 73 -6.73 10.02 7.62
N PHE A 74 -7.74 9.41 7.02
CA PHE A 74 -9.15 9.80 7.19
C PHE A 74 -9.61 9.59 8.63
N ALA A 75 -9.30 8.43 9.23
CA ALA A 75 -9.70 8.13 10.60
C ALA A 75 -9.19 9.19 11.60
N LEU A 76 -7.92 9.57 11.52
CA LEU A 76 -7.35 10.61 12.40
C LEU A 76 -7.93 12.00 12.12
N THR A 77 -8.09 12.36 10.83
CA THR A 77 -8.69 13.65 10.46
C THR A 77 -10.10 13.79 11.05
N LEU A 78 -10.91 12.74 10.93
CA LEU A 78 -12.28 12.72 11.40
C LEU A 78 -12.37 12.62 12.94
N ALA A 79 -11.49 11.84 13.58
CA ALA A 79 -11.42 11.79 15.02
C ALA A 79 -11.04 13.15 15.63
N HIS A 80 -10.11 13.88 15.01
CA HIS A 80 -9.79 15.26 15.39
C HIS A 80 -10.92 16.26 15.11
N ALA A 81 -11.79 15.96 14.15
CA ALA A 81 -13.01 16.71 13.92
C ALA A 81 -14.12 16.36 14.90
N GLY A 82 -13.88 15.45 15.87
CA GLY A 82 -14.78 15.12 16.96
C GLY A 82 -15.65 13.89 16.71
N TYR A 83 -15.50 13.20 15.60
CA TYR A 83 -16.21 11.95 15.30
C TYR A 83 -15.54 10.74 15.95
N ILE A 84 -16.28 9.66 16.16
CA ILE A 84 -15.72 8.33 16.43
C ILE A 84 -15.48 7.65 15.09
N THR A 85 -14.33 7.02 14.89
CA THR A 85 -14.04 6.30 13.67
C THR A 85 -13.80 4.83 13.96
N VAL A 86 -14.39 3.95 13.13
CA VAL A 86 -14.22 2.50 13.17
C VAL A 86 -13.69 2.07 11.80
N SER A 87 -12.49 1.51 11.76
CA SER A 87 -11.88 0.93 10.57
C SER A 87 -11.49 -0.50 10.84
N TRP A 88 -11.61 -1.38 9.85
CA TRP A 88 -11.32 -2.82 10.00
C TRP A 88 -10.47 -3.33 8.84
N ASP A 89 -9.90 -4.52 9.02
CA ASP A 89 -9.23 -5.25 7.95
C ASP A 89 -10.17 -6.32 7.40
N PHE A 90 -10.52 -6.23 6.12
CA PHE A 90 -11.28 -7.28 5.43
C PHE A 90 -10.55 -8.62 5.46
N GLU A 91 -11.29 -9.71 5.29
CA GLU A 91 -10.72 -11.05 5.17
C GLU A 91 -9.56 -11.07 4.16
N GLY A 92 -8.51 -11.81 4.50
CA GLY A 92 -7.27 -11.90 3.73
C GLY A 92 -6.40 -10.64 3.71
N HIS A 93 -6.85 -9.50 4.23
CA HIS A 93 -6.12 -8.23 4.20
C HIS A 93 -5.55 -7.86 5.57
N GLY A 94 -4.53 -6.99 5.55
CA GLY A 94 -3.93 -6.44 6.77
C GLY A 94 -3.51 -7.51 7.77
N ILE A 95 -4.06 -7.45 8.98
CA ILE A 95 -3.82 -8.44 10.04
C ILE A 95 -4.97 -9.47 10.17
N ASN A 96 -5.96 -9.46 9.28
CA ASN A 96 -7.04 -10.46 9.29
C ASN A 96 -6.50 -11.81 8.81
N PRO A 97 -6.57 -12.88 9.64
CA PRO A 97 -6.05 -14.19 9.29
C PRO A 97 -7.00 -15.02 8.41
N ASN A 98 -8.28 -14.63 8.33
CA ASN A 98 -9.27 -15.34 7.53
C ASN A 98 -8.97 -15.14 6.03
N PRO A 99 -9.14 -16.16 5.20
CA PRO A 99 -8.87 -16.08 3.78
C PRO A 99 -9.88 -15.18 3.06
N PHE A 100 -9.41 -14.40 2.08
CA PHE A 100 -10.26 -13.61 1.20
C PHE A 100 -10.84 -14.48 0.09
N SER A 101 -12.12 -14.41 -0.16
CA SER A 101 -12.77 -15.10 -1.28
C SER A 101 -13.20 -14.09 -2.35
N LEU A 102 -12.75 -14.31 -3.60
CA LEU A 102 -13.26 -13.56 -4.76
C LEU A 102 -14.69 -13.96 -5.16
N ILE A 103 -15.13 -15.13 -4.70
CA ILE A 103 -16.46 -15.70 -4.99
C ILE A 103 -17.46 -15.26 -3.93
N SER A 104 -16.98 -14.75 -2.78
CA SER A 104 -17.87 -14.20 -1.78
C SER A 104 -18.64 -13.03 -2.38
N GLU A 105 -19.94 -13.14 -2.33
CA GLU A 105 -20.86 -12.09 -2.75
C GLU A 105 -20.54 -10.81 -1.96
N SER A 106 -20.89 -9.66 -2.49
CA SER A 106 -20.75 -8.36 -1.80
C SER A 106 -21.34 -8.37 -0.37
N THR A 107 -22.23 -9.28 -0.09
CA THR A 107 -22.83 -9.60 1.23
C THR A 107 -21.79 -9.90 2.31
N ASP A 108 -20.71 -10.67 2.02
CA ASP A 108 -19.69 -11.01 3.03
C ASP A 108 -18.86 -9.78 3.43
N LEU A 109 -18.56 -8.90 2.48
CA LEU A 109 -17.85 -7.65 2.77
C LEU A 109 -18.70 -6.66 3.56
N ILE A 110 -20.03 -6.64 3.32
CA ILE A 110 -20.98 -5.84 4.12
C ILE A 110 -21.07 -6.39 5.53
N HIS A 111 -21.13 -7.73 5.67
CA HIS A 111 -21.14 -8.39 6.97
C HIS A 111 -19.87 -8.07 7.79
N ASN A 112 -18.72 -7.88 7.16
CA ASN A 112 -17.52 -7.39 7.86
C ASN A 112 -17.74 -5.98 8.45
N ALA A 113 -18.42 -5.08 7.75
CA ALA A 113 -18.75 -3.74 8.26
C ALA A 113 -19.73 -3.82 9.44
N GLU A 114 -20.78 -4.62 9.33
CA GLU A 114 -21.77 -4.87 10.40
C GLU A 114 -21.11 -5.46 11.65
N SER A 115 -20.25 -6.48 11.46
CA SER A 115 -19.52 -7.11 12.56
C SER A 115 -18.54 -6.16 13.23
N ALA A 116 -17.82 -5.35 12.45
CA ALA A 116 -16.91 -4.32 13.00
C ALA A 116 -17.66 -3.29 13.83
N LEU A 117 -18.87 -2.87 13.40
CA LEU A 117 -19.72 -1.97 14.15
C LEU A 117 -20.17 -2.63 15.47
N ALA A 118 -20.74 -3.84 15.40
CA ALA A 118 -21.25 -4.58 16.56
C ALA A 118 -20.14 -4.83 17.62
N GLU A 119 -18.96 -5.26 17.19
CA GLU A 119 -17.80 -5.45 18.08
C GLU A 119 -17.34 -4.14 18.73
N SER A 120 -17.41 -3.05 17.96
CA SER A 120 -17.05 -1.71 18.48
C SER A 120 -18.03 -1.21 19.50
N GLU A 121 -19.31 -1.49 19.36
CA GLU A 121 -20.37 -1.13 20.32
C GLU A 121 -20.13 -1.77 21.71
N THR A 122 -19.60 -2.99 21.76
CA THR A 122 -19.27 -3.66 23.03
C THR A 122 -18.07 -3.06 23.76
N ARG A 123 -17.21 -2.30 23.07
CA ARG A 123 -15.88 -1.86 23.56
C ARG A 123 -15.75 -0.37 23.78
N ALA A 124 -16.59 0.42 23.14
CA ALA A 124 -16.55 1.87 23.23
C ALA A 124 -17.98 2.43 23.25
N LEU A 125 -18.14 3.63 23.84
CA LEU A 125 -19.40 4.38 23.75
C LEU A 125 -19.52 4.96 22.34
N ILE A 126 -20.06 4.17 21.41
CA ILE A 126 -20.33 4.60 20.02
C ILE A 126 -21.81 4.92 19.84
N ASP A 127 -22.09 5.90 19.00
CA ASP A 127 -23.44 6.26 18.60
C ASP A 127 -23.85 5.44 17.38
N THR A 128 -24.71 4.46 17.55
CA THR A 128 -25.27 3.64 16.48
C THR A 128 -26.50 4.24 15.82
N GLN A 129 -26.99 5.40 16.33
CA GLN A 129 -28.11 6.13 15.73
C GLN A 129 -27.63 7.15 14.68
N HIS A 130 -26.38 7.62 14.78
CA HIS A 130 -25.82 8.61 13.87
C HIS A 130 -24.57 8.02 13.18
N ILE A 131 -24.80 7.23 12.14
CA ILE A 131 -23.75 6.54 11.39
C ILE A 131 -23.55 7.18 10.02
N ALA A 132 -22.28 7.30 9.61
CA ALA A 132 -21.88 7.47 8.21
C ALA A 132 -20.86 6.41 7.84
N ILE A 133 -20.78 6.12 6.55
CA ILE A 133 -19.79 5.17 6.02
C ILE A 133 -18.94 5.80 4.93
N LEU A 134 -17.62 5.54 4.98
CA LEU A 134 -16.64 5.97 3.99
C LEU A 134 -15.90 4.74 3.46
N GLY A 135 -15.77 4.63 2.14
CA GLY A 135 -15.02 3.55 1.54
C GLY A 135 -14.19 3.99 0.34
N HIS A 136 -13.07 3.29 0.12
CA HIS A 136 -12.17 3.52 -1.01
C HIS A 136 -12.12 2.29 -1.90
N SER A 137 -12.22 2.47 -3.23
CA SER A 137 -12.08 1.39 -4.22
C SER A 137 -13.03 0.21 -3.91
N MET A 138 -12.55 -1.01 -3.65
CA MET A 138 -13.36 -2.13 -3.18
C MET A 138 -14.24 -1.72 -1.98
N GLY A 139 -13.69 -1.02 -1.01
CA GLY A 139 -14.42 -0.51 0.15
C GLY A 139 -15.47 0.54 -0.21
N SER A 140 -15.34 1.24 -1.35
CA SER A 140 -16.39 2.15 -1.84
C SER A 140 -17.65 1.40 -2.28
N GLY A 141 -17.46 0.20 -2.84
CA GLY A 141 -18.56 -0.70 -3.14
C GLY A 141 -19.29 -1.14 -1.87
N VAL A 142 -18.55 -1.46 -0.82
CA VAL A 142 -19.13 -1.77 0.50
C VAL A 142 -19.89 -0.57 1.04
N ALA A 143 -19.30 0.63 1.01
CA ALA A 143 -19.95 1.84 1.50
C ALA A 143 -21.26 2.14 0.77
N LEU A 144 -21.26 2.05 -0.56
CA LEU A 144 -22.46 2.26 -1.38
C LEU A 144 -23.56 1.23 -1.07
N SER A 145 -23.20 -0.06 -1.04
CA SER A 145 -24.15 -1.14 -0.75
C SER A 145 -24.68 -1.08 0.68
N TYR A 146 -23.80 -0.81 1.66
CA TYR A 146 -24.19 -0.63 3.06
C TYR A 146 -25.20 0.52 3.22
N GLY A 147 -24.92 1.68 2.64
CA GLY A 147 -25.84 2.83 2.70
C GLY A 147 -27.18 2.64 1.98
N VAL A 148 -27.27 1.65 1.06
CA VAL A 148 -28.55 1.27 0.42
C VAL A 148 -29.30 0.26 1.30
N ILE A 149 -28.61 -0.71 1.88
CA ILE A 149 -29.20 -1.77 2.73
C ILE A 149 -29.60 -1.23 4.10
N HIS A 150 -28.85 -0.26 4.62
CA HIS A 150 -29.04 0.41 5.90
C HIS A 150 -29.49 1.86 5.70
N PRO A 151 -30.79 2.10 5.41
CA PRO A 151 -31.30 3.44 5.13
C PRO A 151 -31.27 4.39 6.33
N GLU A 152 -30.95 3.91 7.53
CA GLU A 152 -30.65 4.69 8.71
C GLU A 152 -29.24 5.35 8.67
N THR A 153 -28.40 4.99 7.68
CA THR A 153 -27.09 5.61 7.48
C THR A 153 -27.23 7.03 6.97
N HIS A 154 -26.73 8.03 7.71
CA HIS A 154 -26.93 9.45 7.44
C HIS A 154 -26.12 10.01 6.28
N ALA A 155 -24.93 9.45 6.01
CA ALA A 155 -24.11 9.84 4.85
C ALA A 155 -23.26 8.68 4.35
N THR A 156 -23.06 8.65 3.03
CA THR A 156 -22.21 7.68 2.34
C THR A 156 -21.17 8.39 1.51
N ILE A 157 -19.91 8.05 1.73
CA ILE A 157 -18.76 8.62 1.02
C ILE A 157 -18.05 7.51 0.25
N ALA A 158 -17.98 7.65 -1.08
CA ALA A 158 -17.30 6.70 -1.97
C ALA A 158 -16.13 7.37 -2.68
N ILE A 159 -14.91 6.93 -2.35
CA ILE A 159 -13.65 7.43 -2.92
C ILE A 159 -13.17 6.44 -3.95
N SER A 160 -12.85 6.91 -5.17
CA SER A 160 -12.49 6.08 -6.32
C SER A 160 -13.53 4.96 -6.53
N PRO A 161 -14.81 5.31 -6.77
CA PRO A 161 -15.93 4.39 -6.61
C PRO A 161 -15.95 3.30 -7.66
N VAL A 162 -16.26 2.07 -7.21
CA VAL A 162 -16.69 0.99 -8.10
C VAL A 162 -18.20 1.08 -8.35
N SER A 163 -18.66 0.52 -9.48
CA SER A 163 -20.08 0.54 -9.82
C SER A 163 -20.89 -0.30 -8.84
N GLN A 164 -21.96 0.30 -8.29
CA GLN A 164 -22.91 -0.36 -7.40
C GLN A 164 -24.32 0.22 -7.64
N PRO A 165 -25.39 -0.52 -7.32
CA PRO A 165 -26.73 0.02 -7.39
C PRO A 165 -26.91 1.21 -6.45
N VAL A 166 -27.37 2.33 -7.01
CA VAL A 166 -27.77 3.53 -6.27
C VAL A 166 -29.11 4.05 -6.83
N SER A 167 -29.77 4.91 -6.10
CA SER A 167 -31.04 5.52 -6.53
C SER A 167 -31.09 7.01 -6.19
N PRO A 168 -32.06 7.77 -6.68
CA PRO A 168 -32.25 9.18 -6.30
C PRO A 168 -32.50 9.41 -4.80
N THR A 169 -32.86 8.38 -4.03
CA THR A 169 -33.14 8.45 -2.60
C THR A 169 -32.10 7.77 -1.74
N LEU A 170 -31.45 6.72 -2.23
CA LEU A 170 -30.45 5.90 -1.48
C LEU A 170 -29.15 5.70 -2.30
N PRO A 171 -28.00 5.68 -1.62
CA PRO A 171 -27.79 5.91 -0.17
C PRO A 171 -28.00 7.38 0.22
N HIS A 172 -28.23 7.70 1.48
CA HIS A 172 -28.37 9.08 1.93
C HIS A 172 -27.07 9.89 1.84
N ASN A 173 -27.18 11.20 1.59
CA ASN A 173 -26.10 12.18 1.52
C ASN A 173 -24.83 11.61 0.85
N LEU A 174 -24.95 11.29 -0.44
CA LEU A 174 -23.91 10.63 -1.23
C LEU A 174 -22.83 11.61 -1.69
N LEU A 175 -21.59 11.44 -1.19
CA LEU A 175 -20.39 12.10 -1.69
C LEU A 175 -19.58 11.13 -2.54
N LEU A 176 -19.40 11.43 -3.80
CA LEU A 176 -18.52 10.70 -4.74
C LEU A 176 -17.22 11.49 -4.93
N MET A 177 -16.08 10.82 -4.88
CA MET A 177 -14.78 11.44 -5.07
C MET A 177 -13.89 10.57 -5.95
N ALA A 178 -13.15 11.18 -6.87
CA ALA A 178 -12.14 10.50 -7.67
C ALA A 178 -10.94 11.41 -7.92
N GLY A 179 -9.77 10.84 -8.17
CA GLY A 179 -8.58 11.57 -8.59
C GLY A 179 -8.63 11.89 -10.07
N SER A 180 -8.14 13.06 -10.49
CA SER A 180 -8.16 13.45 -11.91
C SER A 180 -7.28 12.56 -12.82
N LEU A 181 -6.38 11.76 -12.23
CA LEU A 181 -5.49 10.84 -12.95
C LEU A 181 -6.00 9.40 -13.00
N GLU A 182 -7.24 9.13 -12.56
CA GLU A 182 -7.87 7.80 -12.58
C GLU A 182 -9.16 7.80 -13.43
N ALA A 183 -9.02 7.94 -14.74
CA ALA A 183 -10.13 8.13 -15.68
C ALA A 183 -11.28 7.12 -15.52
N GLN A 184 -10.99 5.84 -15.26
CA GLN A 184 -12.01 4.80 -15.05
C GLN A 184 -12.88 5.11 -13.83
N PHE A 185 -12.30 5.53 -12.72
CA PHE A 185 -13.04 5.85 -11.49
C PHE A 185 -13.77 7.18 -11.56
N VAL A 186 -13.25 8.13 -12.35
CA VAL A 186 -13.99 9.36 -12.71
C VAL A 186 -15.26 9.00 -13.48
N ALA A 187 -15.15 8.16 -14.51
CA ALA A 187 -16.30 7.72 -15.30
C ALA A 187 -17.33 6.94 -14.44
N ASN A 188 -16.87 6.07 -13.55
CA ASN A 188 -17.73 5.37 -12.60
C ASN A 188 -18.49 6.36 -11.69
N ALA A 189 -17.78 7.36 -11.15
CA ALA A 189 -18.38 8.38 -10.28
C ALA A 189 -19.42 9.24 -10.99
N GLU A 190 -19.17 9.63 -12.24
CA GLU A 190 -20.13 10.35 -13.08
C GLU A 190 -21.37 9.51 -13.38
N GLY A 191 -21.19 8.23 -13.70
CA GLY A 191 -22.29 7.29 -13.91
C GLY A 191 -23.15 7.11 -12.66
N LEU A 192 -22.51 6.93 -11.49
CA LEU A 192 -23.21 6.84 -10.21
C LEU A 192 -23.97 8.13 -9.87
N LEU A 193 -23.36 9.30 -10.07
CA LEU A 193 -24.04 10.58 -9.86
C LEU A 193 -25.29 10.72 -10.73
N THR A 194 -25.18 10.34 -12.00
CA THR A 194 -26.30 10.36 -12.95
C THR A 194 -27.43 9.44 -12.48
N THR A 195 -27.12 8.21 -12.10
CA THR A 195 -28.08 7.23 -11.58
C THR A 195 -28.71 7.69 -10.26
N ALA A 196 -27.95 8.39 -9.41
CA ALA A 196 -28.44 8.98 -8.17
C ALA A 196 -29.30 10.26 -8.37
N GLY A 197 -29.61 10.63 -9.59
CA GLY A 197 -30.47 11.77 -9.91
C GLY A 197 -29.77 13.12 -10.10
N GLY A 198 -28.44 13.10 -10.29
CA GLY A 198 -27.64 14.30 -10.50
C GLY A 198 -27.24 15.03 -9.20
N GLN A 199 -26.51 16.12 -9.36
CA GLN A 199 -26.02 16.91 -8.20
C GLN A 199 -27.17 17.60 -7.45
N ARG A 200 -27.11 17.56 -6.11
CA ARG A 200 -28.11 18.16 -5.22
C ARG A 200 -27.47 18.50 -3.88
N ASP A 201 -27.80 19.65 -3.29
CA ASP A 201 -27.16 20.16 -2.07
C ASP A 201 -28.10 20.15 -0.83
N ASP A 202 -29.00 19.17 -0.73
CA ASP A 202 -29.97 19.07 0.38
C ASP A 202 -29.52 18.04 1.43
N LEU A 203 -28.54 18.41 2.24
CA LEU A 203 -28.02 17.59 3.35
C LEU A 203 -29.07 17.32 4.44
N PRO A 204 -29.87 18.32 4.90
CA PRO A 204 -30.89 18.08 5.93
C PRO A 204 -31.96 17.07 5.53
N ALA A 205 -32.33 17.01 4.26
CA ALA A 205 -33.30 16.03 3.76
C ALA A 205 -32.68 14.64 3.50
N GLY A 206 -31.36 14.46 3.68
CA GLY A 206 -30.66 13.21 3.38
C GLY A 206 -30.50 12.94 1.88
N THR A 207 -30.84 13.89 1.01
CA THR A 207 -30.88 13.70 -0.44
C THR A 207 -29.74 14.40 -1.20
N ALA A 208 -28.75 14.94 -0.48
CA ALA A 208 -27.61 15.58 -1.11
C ALA A 208 -26.77 14.57 -1.94
N ARG A 209 -26.31 15.03 -3.11
CA ARG A 209 -25.54 14.28 -4.09
C ARG A 209 -24.42 15.16 -4.62
N LYS A 210 -23.16 14.77 -4.45
CA LYS A 210 -22.03 15.58 -4.89
C LYS A 210 -20.93 14.70 -5.47
N LEU A 211 -20.36 15.15 -6.59
CA LEU A 211 -19.14 14.61 -7.14
C LEU A 211 -18.02 15.65 -7.02
N VAL A 212 -16.84 15.20 -6.54
CA VAL A 212 -15.65 16.05 -6.48
C VAL A 212 -14.47 15.32 -7.10
N ILE A 213 -13.89 15.91 -8.13
CA ILE A 213 -12.64 15.42 -8.74
C ILE A 213 -11.46 16.13 -8.09
N ILE A 214 -10.58 15.36 -7.47
CA ILE A 214 -9.38 15.88 -6.80
C ILE A 214 -8.25 16.02 -7.81
N PRO A 215 -7.70 17.22 -8.03
CA PRO A 215 -6.69 17.43 -9.06
C PRO A 215 -5.35 16.78 -8.72
N ASN A 216 -4.65 16.29 -9.75
CA ASN A 216 -3.26 15.80 -9.69
C ASN A 216 -3.01 14.62 -8.73
N VAL A 217 -4.03 13.84 -8.42
CA VAL A 217 -3.91 12.60 -7.66
C VAL A 217 -4.47 11.42 -8.46
N GLU A 218 -3.94 10.23 -8.18
CA GLU A 218 -4.37 8.96 -8.74
C GLU A 218 -4.98 8.09 -7.62
N HIS A 219 -5.29 6.84 -7.93
CA HIS A 219 -6.04 5.91 -7.11
C HIS A 219 -5.56 5.76 -5.64
N ILE A 220 -4.25 5.81 -5.41
CA ILE A 220 -3.67 5.64 -4.07
C ILE A 220 -3.35 6.99 -3.41
N THR A 221 -2.81 7.94 -4.19
CA THR A 221 -2.40 9.23 -3.63
C THR A 221 -3.57 10.11 -3.18
N ILE A 222 -4.79 9.87 -3.69
CA ILE A 222 -6.01 10.51 -3.19
C ILE A 222 -6.22 10.29 -1.69
N LEU A 223 -5.79 9.12 -1.16
CA LEU A 223 -5.89 8.77 0.26
C LEU A 223 -5.01 9.62 1.18
N PHE A 224 -3.99 10.25 0.61
CA PHE A 224 -3.06 11.14 1.33
C PHE A 224 -3.29 12.62 1.01
N SER A 225 -4.33 12.94 0.22
CA SER A 225 -4.65 14.31 -0.18
C SER A 225 -5.29 15.11 0.97
N PRO A 226 -4.66 16.19 1.48
CA PRO A 226 -5.29 17.05 2.46
C PRO A 226 -6.62 17.64 1.97
N THR A 227 -6.75 17.88 0.67
CA THR A 227 -7.98 18.36 0.05
C THR A 227 -9.09 17.32 0.15
N ALA A 228 -8.79 16.03 -0.13
CA ALA A 228 -9.75 14.94 0.01
C ALA A 228 -10.24 14.80 1.46
N HIS A 229 -9.31 14.84 2.43
CA HIS A 229 -9.65 14.80 3.86
C HIS A 229 -10.53 15.98 4.29
N SER A 230 -10.22 17.20 3.83
CA SER A 230 -11.00 18.40 4.15
C SER A 230 -12.41 18.32 3.58
N ILE A 231 -12.59 17.84 2.37
CA ILE A 231 -13.90 17.70 1.72
C ILE A 231 -14.77 16.69 2.47
N VAL A 232 -14.22 15.52 2.82
CA VAL A 232 -14.95 14.51 3.61
C VAL A 232 -15.39 15.09 4.96
N ARG A 233 -14.48 15.77 5.66
CA ARG A 233 -14.80 16.43 6.91
C ARG A 233 -15.94 17.45 6.74
N THR A 234 -15.83 18.34 5.76
CA THR A 234 -16.86 19.36 5.50
C THR A 234 -18.23 18.74 5.19
N TRP A 235 -18.24 17.62 4.46
CA TRP A 235 -19.48 16.89 4.16
C TRP A 235 -20.14 16.33 5.42
N LEU A 236 -19.35 15.74 6.31
CA LEU A 236 -19.82 15.19 7.57
C LEU A 236 -20.25 16.30 8.55
N ASP A 237 -19.48 17.41 8.62
CA ASP A 237 -19.87 18.58 9.41
C ASP A 237 -21.18 19.21 8.91
N GLY A 238 -21.45 19.13 7.58
CA GLY A 238 -22.73 19.53 7.00
C GLY A 238 -23.90 18.57 7.32
N THR A 239 -23.60 17.27 7.47
CA THR A 239 -24.59 16.23 7.78
C THR A 239 -24.98 16.21 9.26
N PHE A 240 -23.98 16.24 10.17
CA PHE A 240 -24.18 16.05 11.61
C PHE A 240 -24.03 17.35 12.42
N GLY A 241 -23.64 18.44 11.79
CA GLY A 241 -23.16 19.64 12.48
C GLY A 241 -21.71 19.51 12.94
N PRO A 242 -21.02 20.64 13.18
CA PRO A 242 -19.68 20.65 13.75
C PRO A 242 -19.68 20.03 15.15
N GLN A 243 -18.76 19.10 15.42
CA GLN A 243 -18.71 18.37 16.67
C GLN A 243 -18.01 19.20 17.79
N PRO A 244 -18.45 19.10 19.05
CA PRO A 244 -17.81 19.78 20.16
C PRO A 244 -16.35 19.35 20.34
N GLY A 245 -15.45 20.32 20.56
CA GLY A 245 -14.00 20.06 20.73
C GLY A 245 -13.26 19.72 19.45
N ALA A 246 -13.88 19.89 18.27
CA ALA A 246 -13.24 19.71 16.97
C ALA A 246 -12.00 20.59 16.84
N SER A 247 -10.92 20.04 16.28
CA SER A 247 -9.71 20.78 15.90
C SER A 247 -9.61 20.89 14.36
N ASN A 248 -8.77 21.79 13.89
CA ASN A 248 -8.53 21.96 12.44
C ASN A 248 -7.46 21.01 11.89
N TYR A 249 -7.25 19.86 12.54
CA TYR A 249 -6.28 18.88 12.08
C TYR A 249 -6.70 18.27 10.73
N ILE A 250 -5.75 18.24 9.81
CA ILE A 250 -5.83 17.47 8.54
C ILE A 250 -4.56 16.63 8.46
N ASP A 251 -4.68 15.35 8.17
CA ASP A 251 -3.54 14.44 8.17
C ASP A 251 -2.51 14.77 7.09
N ARG A 252 -1.24 14.85 7.50
CA ARG A 252 -0.07 15.08 6.65
C ARG A 252 1.10 14.16 7.00
N ARG A 253 0.82 13.05 7.70
CA ARG A 253 1.87 12.11 8.15
C ARG A 253 2.66 11.50 7.00
N ILE A 254 2.09 11.44 5.79
CA ILE A 254 2.83 10.99 4.59
C ILE A 254 4.07 11.84 4.29
N LEU A 255 4.05 13.14 4.57
CA LEU A 255 5.21 14.03 4.40
C LEU A 255 6.31 13.67 5.40
N TRP A 256 5.92 13.44 6.66
CA TRP A 256 6.86 13.04 7.71
C TRP A 256 7.40 11.63 7.49
N PHE A 257 6.57 10.72 6.96
CA PHE A 257 7.01 9.42 6.50
C PHE A 257 8.11 9.53 5.44
N GLY A 258 7.92 10.33 4.39
CA GLY A 258 8.94 10.58 3.37
C GLY A 258 10.24 11.16 3.96
N PHE A 259 10.11 12.08 4.94
CA PHE A 259 11.25 12.66 5.66
C PHE A 259 12.00 11.60 6.48
N GLY A 260 11.28 10.70 7.14
CA GLY A 260 11.85 9.55 7.86
C GLY A 260 12.56 8.56 6.94
N ILE A 261 12.00 8.26 5.77
CA ILE A 261 12.65 7.43 4.74
C ILE A 261 14.00 8.04 4.33
N LEU A 262 14.05 9.36 4.08
CA LEU A 262 15.31 10.05 3.80
C LEU A 262 16.31 9.87 4.94
N GLY A 263 15.85 9.97 6.20
CA GLY A 263 16.67 9.71 7.37
C GLY A 263 17.26 8.30 7.39
N PHE A 264 16.43 7.27 7.13
CA PHE A 264 16.90 5.89 7.05
C PHE A 264 17.89 5.66 5.90
N ILE A 265 17.70 6.28 4.75
CA ILE A 265 18.67 6.23 3.63
C ILE A 265 20.03 6.82 4.05
N LEU A 266 20.02 7.96 4.76
CA LEU A 266 21.25 8.59 5.25
C LEU A 266 21.96 7.71 6.28
N LEU A 267 21.22 7.10 7.22
CA LEU A 267 21.75 6.15 8.21
C LEU A 267 22.36 4.92 7.53
N SER A 268 21.67 4.35 6.53
CA SER A 268 22.19 3.21 5.77
C SER A 268 23.51 3.55 5.07
N LYS A 269 23.56 4.68 4.37
CA LYS A 269 24.79 5.14 3.69
C LYS A 269 25.94 5.34 4.66
N ALA A 270 25.70 6.00 5.79
CA ALA A 270 26.72 6.20 6.81
C ALA A 270 27.24 4.87 7.36
N SER A 271 26.36 3.88 7.61
CA SER A 271 26.71 2.56 8.14
C SER A 271 27.43 1.69 7.11
N ILE A 272 26.93 1.60 5.89
CA ILE A 272 27.52 0.78 4.83
C ILE A 272 28.92 1.31 4.44
N ASN A 273 29.10 2.63 4.41
CA ASN A 273 30.40 3.25 4.11
C ASN A 273 31.50 3.01 5.18
N THR A 274 31.16 2.51 6.34
CA THR A 274 32.15 2.08 7.34
C THR A 274 32.71 0.69 7.09
N LEU A 275 32.04 -0.11 6.27
CA LEU A 275 32.43 -1.47 5.93
C LEU A 275 33.42 -1.49 4.75
N PRO A 276 34.34 -2.49 4.69
CA PRO A 276 35.29 -2.62 3.58
C PRO A 276 34.61 -2.62 2.21
N ASP A 277 35.30 -2.07 1.21
CA ASP A 277 34.85 -2.16 -0.17
C ASP A 277 34.92 -3.62 -0.66
N THR A 278 33.81 -4.10 -1.23
CA THR A 278 33.66 -5.47 -1.72
C THR A 278 33.65 -5.52 -3.25
N SER A 279 33.93 -4.40 -3.94
CA SER A 279 33.92 -4.36 -5.39
C SER A 279 34.98 -5.31 -5.99
N GLN A 280 34.53 -6.35 -6.67
CA GLN A 280 35.42 -7.27 -7.39
C GLN A 280 35.87 -6.60 -8.70
N LYS A 281 37.05 -5.98 -8.68
CA LYS A 281 37.60 -5.24 -9.83
C LYS A 281 37.93 -6.11 -11.06
N ASN A 282 38.16 -7.41 -10.89
CA ASN A 282 38.76 -8.27 -11.91
C ASN A 282 37.83 -9.36 -12.49
N SER A 283 36.55 -9.42 -12.15
CA SER A 283 35.63 -10.39 -12.77
C SER A 283 35.26 -10.00 -14.19
N PRO A 284 35.20 -10.93 -15.15
CA PRO A 284 34.74 -10.65 -16.51
C PRO A 284 33.28 -10.17 -16.46
N ILE A 285 32.94 -9.18 -17.27
CA ILE A 285 31.56 -8.64 -17.38
C ILE A 285 31.09 -8.90 -18.80
N ALA A 286 29.90 -9.50 -18.97
CA ALA A 286 29.27 -9.67 -20.27
C ALA A 286 29.01 -8.31 -20.95
N SER A 287 28.87 -8.29 -22.26
CA SER A 287 28.57 -7.08 -23.02
C SER A 287 27.26 -6.42 -22.49
N LEU A 288 27.16 -5.12 -22.59
CA LEU A 288 25.95 -4.39 -22.17
C LEU A 288 24.72 -4.90 -22.92
N CYS A 289 24.86 -5.12 -24.24
CA CYS A 289 23.78 -5.64 -25.05
C CYS A 289 23.28 -7.01 -24.53
N LEU A 290 24.17 -7.95 -24.22
CA LEU A 290 23.79 -9.26 -23.70
C LEU A 290 23.08 -9.18 -22.35
N ARG A 291 23.53 -8.30 -21.43
CA ARG A 291 22.92 -8.14 -20.12
C ARG A 291 21.51 -7.54 -20.23
N VAL A 292 21.34 -6.49 -21.04
CA VAL A 292 20.05 -5.84 -21.30
C VAL A 292 19.09 -6.82 -21.98
N SER A 293 19.56 -7.49 -23.05
CA SER A 293 18.73 -8.49 -23.78
C SER A 293 18.31 -9.65 -22.88
N ALA A 294 19.19 -10.11 -21.98
CA ALA A 294 18.86 -11.20 -21.05
C ALA A 294 17.73 -10.83 -20.09
N LEU A 295 17.76 -9.63 -19.50
CA LEU A 295 16.68 -9.16 -18.62
C LEU A 295 15.36 -8.98 -19.40
N LEU A 296 15.41 -8.43 -20.59
CA LEU A 296 14.22 -8.23 -21.42
C LEU A 296 13.60 -9.57 -21.86
N VAL A 297 14.43 -10.45 -22.44
CA VAL A 297 13.97 -11.77 -22.91
C VAL A 297 13.48 -12.63 -21.75
N GLY A 298 14.20 -12.64 -20.62
CA GLY A 298 13.79 -13.35 -19.40
C GLY A 298 12.42 -12.91 -18.90
N SER A 299 12.18 -11.61 -18.91
CA SER A 299 10.91 -11.01 -18.44
C SER A 299 9.74 -11.32 -19.40
N ILE A 300 9.95 -11.20 -20.71
CA ILE A 300 8.92 -11.55 -21.71
C ILE A 300 8.64 -13.06 -21.62
N ALA A 301 9.68 -13.90 -21.56
CA ALA A 301 9.52 -15.35 -21.46
C ALA A 301 8.75 -15.73 -20.17
N ALA A 302 9.02 -15.11 -19.03
CA ALA A 302 8.27 -15.34 -17.80
C ALA A 302 6.78 -15.01 -17.97
N THR A 303 6.46 -13.89 -18.61
CA THR A 303 5.07 -13.49 -18.89
C THR A 303 4.38 -14.53 -19.78
N LEU A 304 5.02 -14.96 -20.86
CA LEU A 304 4.46 -15.93 -21.78
C LEU A 304 4.33 -17.34 -21.18
N ILE A 305 5.31 -17.77 -20.37
CA ILE A 305 5.27 -19.06 -19.66
C ILE A 305 4.07 -19.08 -18.70
N LEU A 306 3.88 -18.03 -17.87
CA LEU A 306 2.75 -17.97 -16.94
C LEU A 306 1.41 -17.87 -17.69
N TRP A 307 1.36 -17.16 -18.81
CA TRP A 307 0.19 -17.16 -19.68
C TRP A 307 -0.12 -18.56 -20.22
N LEU A 308 0.88 -19.33 -20.69
CA LEU A 308 0.67 -20.71 -21.11
C LEU A 308 0.22 -21.62 -19.96
N VAL A 309 0.75 -21.40 -18.75
CA VAL A 309 0.34 -22.13 -17.54
C VAL A 309 -1.14 -21.89 -17.22
N SER A 310 -1.70 -20.73 -17.51
CA SER A 310 -3.13 -20.44 -17.25
C SER A 310 -4.06 -21.39 -18.03
N PHE A 311 -3.65 -21.90 -19.19
CA PHE A 311 -4.42 -22.87 -19.98
C PHE A 311 -4.44 -24.30 -19.38
N SER A 312 -3.57 -24.60 -18.42
CA SER A 312 -3.56 -25.89 -17.72
C SER A 312 -4.61 -26.01 -16.62
N GLY A 313 -5.43 -24.98 -16.40
CA GLY A 313 -6.40 -24.92 -15.31
C GLY A 313 -5.82 -24.41 -13.96
N ILE A 314 -4.53 -24.09 -13.92
CA ILE A 314 -3.90 -23.47 -12.76
C ILE A 314 -4.37 -21.99 -12.67
N LYS A 315 -4.96 -21.64 -11.55
CA LYS A 315 -5.36 -20.24 -11.26
C LYS A 315 -4.12 -19.40 -10.99
N ILE A 316 -3.56 -18.77 -12.04
CA ILE A 316 -2.31 -17.99 -11.94
C ILE A 316 -2.46 -16.74 -11.05
N ASN A 317 -3.67 -16.24 -10.87
CA ASN A 317 -3.97 -15.14 -9.95
C ASN A 317 -3.93 -15.56 -8.46
N LEU A 318 -3.84 -16.88 -8.16
CA LEU A 318 -3.86 -17.46 -6.81
C LEU A 318 -2.61 -18.25 -6.43
N LEU A 319 -1.52 -18.03 -7.13
CA LEU A 319 -0.27 -18.73 -6.85
C LEU A 319 0.18 -18.49 -5.40
N LEU A 320 0.65 -19.54 -4.75
CA LEU A 320 1.11 -19.51 -3.34
C LEU A 320 0.05 -19.07 -2.33
N GLY A 321 -1.25 -19.16 -2.66
CA GLY A 321 -2.32 -18.69 -1.79
C GLY A 321 -2.33 -17.16 -1.59
N LEU A 322 -1.69 -16.42 -2.49
CA LEU A 322 -1.60 -14.95 -2.44
C LEU A 322 -2.22 -14.36 -3.70
N LEU A 323 -3.37 -13.73 -3.57
CA LEU A 323 -4.12 -13.19 -4.70
C LEU A 323 -3.30 -12.14 -5.44
N VAL A 324 -3.02 -12.37 -6.72
CA VAL A 324 -2.18 -11.55 -7.60
C VAL A 324 -0.71 -11.44 -7.14
N GLY A 325 -0.45 -11.30 -5.84
CA GLY A 325 0.92 -11.19 -5.30
C GLY A 325 1.77 -12.42 -5.59
N GLY A 326 1.17 -13.61 -5.57
CA GLY A 326 1.85 -14.86 -5.92
C GLY A 326 2.29 -14.92 -7.37
N TYR A 327 1.47 -14.39 -8.29
CA TYR A 327 1.88 -14.21 -9.69
C TYR A 327 3.15 -13.36 -9.81
N ILE A 328 3.20 -12.24 -9.12
CA ILE A 328 4.36 -11.33 -9.14
C ILE A 328 5.61 -12.04 -8.61
N LEU A 329 5.50 -12.77 -7.49
CA LEU A 329 6.61 -13.55 -6.93
C LEU A 329 7.18 -14.54 -7.96
N ILE A 330 6.33 -15.38 -8.55
CA ILE A 330 6.74 -16.41 -9.51
C ILE A 330 7.28 -15.76 -10.78
N TRP A 331 6.64 -14.69 -11.29
CA TRP A 331 7.09 -13.96 -12.47
C TRP A 331 8.54 -13.45 -12.30
N TYR A 332 8.86 -12.80 -11.19
CA TYR A 332 10.23 -12.34 -10.91
C TYR A 332 11.22 -13.50 -10.82
N GLY A 333 10.84 -14.61 -10.19
CA GLY A 333 11.69 -15.81 -10.09
C GLY A 333 12.04 -16.40 -11.44
N VAL A 334 11.03 -16.63 -12.27
CA VAL A 334 11.20 -17.18 -13.64
C VAL A 334 12.01 -16.23 -14.51
N ALA A 335 11.68 -14.93 -14.51
CA ALA A 335 12.40 -13.90 -15.25
C ALA A 335 13.89 -13.85 -14.85
N GLY A 336 14.17 -13.91 -13.55
CA GLY A 336 15.54 -13.94 -13.03
C GLY A 336 16.33 -15.18 -13.44
N ILE A 337 15.74 -16.37 -13.31
CA ILE A 337 16.38 -17.63 -13.70
C ILE A 337 16.73 -17.61 -15.18
N ILE A 338 15.77 -17.25 -16.05
CA ILE A 338 16.00 -17.20 -17.49
C ILE A 338 17.08 -16.17 -17.82
N SER A 339 17.05 -14.99 -17.22
CA SER A 339 18.07 -13.97 -17.41
C SER A 339 19.48 -14.48 -17.06
N LEU A 340 19.63 -15.14 -15.90
CA LEU A 340 20.91 -15.74 -15.47
C LEU A 340 21.39 -16.84 -16.43
N LEU A 341 20.48 -17.65 -16.98
CA LEU A 341 20.82 -18.71 -17.96
C LEU A 341 21.27 -18.13 -19.30
N ILE A 342 20.78 -16.95 -19.69
CA ILE A 342 21.15 -16.29 -20.96
C ILE A 342 22.53 -15.64 -20.84
N PHE A 343 22.77 -14.74 -19.88
CA PHE A 343 24.05 -14.03 -19.88
C PHE A 343 25.14 -14.67 -19.00
N ARG A 344 24.80 -15.72 -18.24
CA ARG A 344 25.70 -16.61 -17.49
C ARG A 344 26.80 -15.86 -16.73
N PRO A 345 26.46 -15.00 -15.76
CA PRO A 345 27.47 -14.25 -15.03
C PRO A 345 28.36 -15.19 -14.21
N HIS A 346 29.62 -14.78 -14.01
CA HIS A 346 30.48 -15.46 -13.04
C HIS A 346 30.07 -15.07 -11.63
N ILE A 347 29.24 -15.91 -10.99
CA ILE A 347 28.75 -15.70 -9.62
C ILE A 347 29.81 -16.21 -8.66
N SER A 348 30.42 -15.31 -7.88
CA SER A 348 31.35 -15.64 -6.82
C SER A 348 30.62 -15.99 -5.52
N ILE A 349 31.26 -16.75 -4.64
CA ILE A 349 30.77 -16.97 -3.28
C ILE A 349 30.71 -15.62 -2.54
N PRO A 350 29.62 -15.31 -1.80
CA PRO A 350 29.51 -14.05 -1.09
C PRO A 350 30.56 -13.91 0.00
N SER A 351 31.15 -12.73 0.13
CA SER A 351 31.95 -12.39 1.30
C SER A 351 31.06 -12.10 2.52
N LYS A 352 31.60 -12.29 3.74
CA LYS A 352 30.89 -11.92 4.97
C LYS A 352 30.43 -10.46 4.95
N THR A 353 31.25 -9.59 4.39
CA THR A 353 30.94 -8.15 4.26
C THR A 353 29.75 -7.91 3.34
N GLU A 354 29.60 -8.62 2.22
CA GLU A 354 28.44 -8.50 1.33
C GLU A 354 27.17 -8.98 2.03
N LEU A 355 27.22 -10.10 2.78
CA LEU A 355 26.08 -10.58 3.55
C LEU A 355 25.64 -9.54 4.59
N VAL A 356 26.59 -8.97 5.36
CA VAL A 356 26.29 -7.93 6.36
C VAL A 356 25.70 -6.68 5.70
N LYS A 357 26.26 -6.22 4.57
CA LYS A 357 25.69 -5.07 3.83
C LYS A 357 24.28 -5.34 3.35
N GLY A 358 24.00 -6.55 2.86
CA GLY A 358 22.66 -6.97 2.43
C GLY A 358 21.64 -6.94 3.57
N VAL A 359 22.02 -7.46 4.74
CA VAL A 359 21.18 -7.45 5.95
C VAL A 359 20.94 -6.02 6.45
N ILE A 360 21.98 -5.17 6.50
CA ILE A 360 21.82 -3.74 6.88
C ILE A 360 20.87 -3.02 5.92
N ALA A 361 21.03 -3.25 4.62
CA ALA A 361 20.17 -2.63 3.61
C ALA A 361 18.71 -3.11 3.74
N PHE A 362 18.49 -4.41 3.92
CA PHE A 362 17.16 -4.95 4.21
C PHE A 362 16.56 -4.33 5.48
N ALA A 363 17.30 -4.35 6.59
CA ALA A 363 16.83 -3.79 7.86
C ALA A 363 16.46 -2.30 7.71
N THR A 364 17.25 -1.55 6.95
CA THR A 364 16.97 -0.13 6.65
C THR A 364 15.64 0.05 5.92
N LEU A 365 15.40 -0.74 4.88
CA LEU A 365 14.14 -0.70 4.12
C LEU A 365 12.96 -1.18 4.97
N TRP A 366 13.14 -2.27 5.69
CA TRP A 366 12.11 -2.86 6.54
C TRP A 366 11.72 -1.98 7.73
N LEU A 367 12.68 -1.30 8.35
CA LEU A 367 12.40 -0.33 9.41
C LEU A 367 11.89 0.99 8.84
N GLY A 368 12.48 1.51 7.77
CA GLY A 368 12.05 2.77 7.15
C GLY A 368 10.66 2.66 6.54
N VAL A 369 10.47 1.74 5.61
CA VAL A 369 9.17 1.58 4.90
C VAL A 369 8.16 0.87 5.79
N GLY A 370 8.56 -0.16 6.54
CA GLY A 370 7.68 -0.99 7.34
C GLY A 370 7.31 -0.35 8.68
N LEU A 371 8.26 -0.15 9.58
CA LEU A 371 7.97 0.36 10.93
C LEU A 371 7.33 1.76 10.90
N LEU A 372 7.87 2.70 10.11
CA LEU A 372 7.23 4.00 9.95
C LEU A 372 5.91 3.88 9.17
N GLY A 373 5.87 3.03 8.16
CA GLY A 373 4.67 2.75 7.37
C GLY A 373 3.51 2.23 8.20
N ASN A 374 3.78 1.46 9.25
CA ASN A 374 2.75 0.92 10.17
C ASN A 374 1.90 2.01 10.85
N PHE A 375 2.43 3.20 10.93
CA PHE A 375 1.67 4.34 11.45
C PHE A 375 0.97 5.16 10.37
N VAL A 376 1.29 4.94 9.09
CA VAL A 376 0.84 5.82 7.99
C VAL A 376 0.00 5.09 6.95
N TRP A 377 0.45 3.91 6.44
CA TRP A 377 -0.18 3.31 5.26
C TRP A 377 -0.10 1.78 5.14
N LEU A 378 0.82 1.07 5.84
CA LEU A 378 1.09 -0.35 5.61
C LEU A 378 1.32 -1.11 6.92
N PRO A 379 0.68 -2.27 7.16
CA PRO A 379 1.01 -3.13 8.29
C PRO A 379 2.49 -3.59 8.24
N TRP A 380 3.22 -3.40 9.33
CA TRP A 380 4.65 -3.75 9.39
C TRP A 380 4.89 -5.23 9.64
N LEU A 381 4.23 -5.77 10.67
CA LEU A 381 4.44 -7.16 11.08
C LEU A 381 3.51 -8.08 10.30
N LEU A 382 4.11 -9.11 9.71
CA LEU A 382 3.37 -10.16 9.04
C LEU A 382 2.71 -11.09 10.08
N ILE A 383 1.44 -11.41 9.88
CA ILE A 383 0.77 -12.47 10.64
C ILE A 383 1.42 -13.84 10.35
N PRO A 384 1.26 -14.86 11.22
CA PRO A 384 1.96 -16.14 11.08
C PRO A 384 1.81 -16.80 9.70
N SER A 385 0.62 -16.78 9.11
CA SER A 385 0.38 -17.34 7.77
C SER A 385 1.20 -16.66 6.67
N ARG A 386 1.35 -15.34 6.72
CA ARG A 386 2.17 -14.56 5.78
C ARG A 386 3.66 -14.73 6.05
N LEU A 387 4.05 -14.81 7.34
CA LEU A 387 5.45 -14.98 7.74
C LEU A 387 6.01 -16.31 7.24
N LEU A 388 5.22 -17.39 7.23
CA LEU A 388 5.63 -18.67 6.66
C LEU A 388 5.95 -18.60 5.17
N LEU A 389 5.34 -17.69 4.44
CA LEU A 389 5.58 -17.48 3.00
C LEU A 389 6.77 -16.55 2.72
N TRP A 390 7.28 -15.85 3.73
CA TRP A 390 8.33 -14.82 3.51
C TRP A 390 9.65 -15.43 3.04
N LEU A 391 10.12 -16.50 3.69
CA LEU A 391 11.36 -17.17 3.28
C LEU A 391 11.23 -17.83 1.89
N PRO A 392 10.19 -18.62 1.58
CA PRO A 392 9.96 -19.10 0.21
C PRO A 392 9.88 -17.97 -0.83
N GLY A 393 9.13 -16.91 -0.55
CA GLY A 393 9.03 -15.74 -1.43
C GLY A 393 10.36 -15.05 -1.67
N THR A 394 11.20 -14.93 -0.62
CA THR A 394 12.56 -14.41 -0.74
C THR A 394 13.43 -15.27 -1.66
N ILE A 395 13.38 -16.60 -1.52
CA ILE A 395 14.13 -17.53 -2.37
C ILE A 395 13.68 -17.43 -3.83
N ILE A 396 12.39 -17.32 -4.08
CA ILE A 396 11.80 -17.18 -5.41
C ILE A 396 12.24 -15.87 -6.07
N LEU A 397 12.26 -14.75 -5.35
CA LEU A 397 12.65 -13.44 -5.87
C LEU A 397 14.17 -13.29 -6.09
N PHE A 398 14.97 -14.06 -5.35
CA PHE A 398 16.42 -13.91 -5.33
C PHE A 398 17.08 -13.95 -6.70
N PRO A 399 16.72 -14.86 -7.66
CA PRO A 399 17.31 -14.90 -8.99
C PRO A 399 17.18 -13.60 -9.79
N TRP A 400 16.06 -12.88 -9.67
CA TRP A 400 15.88 -11.59 -10.35
C TRP A 400 16.85 -10.53 -9.83
N PHE A 401 16.90 -10.36 -8.51
CA PHE A 401 17.80 -9.37 -7.92
C PHE A 401 19.27 -9.73 -8.15
N LEU A 402 19.60 -11.03 -8.21
CA LEU A 402 20.95 -11.49 -8.57
C LEU A 402 21.26 -11.17 -10.03
N ALA A 403 20.34 -11.43 -10.95
CA ALA A 403 20.52 -11.11 -12.36
C ALA A 403 20.76 -9.61 -12.56
N VAL A 404 19.96 -8.77 -11.92
CA VAL A 404 20.11 -7.30 -11.98
C VAL A 404 21.40 -6.85 -11.29
N GLY A 405 21.72 -7.39 -10.11
CA GLY A 405 22.96 -7.08 -9.38
C GLY A 405 24.22 -7.40 -10.18
N GLU A 406 24.27 -8.55 -10.85
CA GLU A 406 25.35 -8.93 -11.74
C GLU A 406 25.35 -8.10 -13.04
N ALA A 407 24.17 -7.82 -13.61
CA ALA A 407 24.05 -7.00 -14.81
C ALA A 407 24.53 -5.57 -14.59
N ALA A 408 24.22 -4.99 -13.45
CA ALA A 408 24.59 -3.62 -13.06
C ALA A 408 25.95 -3.53 -12.32
N LYS A 409 26.70 -4.63 -12.24
CA LYS A 409 28.00 -4.67 -11.55
C LYS A 409 28.94 -3.61 -12.12
N ARG A 410 29.61 -2.85 -11.22
CA ARG A 410 30.52 -1.74 -11.55
C ARG A 410 29.87 -0.53 -12.23
N ALA A 411 28.54 -0.45 -12.27
CA ALA A 411 27.88 0.76 -12.76
C ALA A 411 28.27 1.99 -11.92
N ASP A 412 28.65 3.07 -12.57
CA ASP A 412 28.80 4.38 -11.92
C ASP A 412 27.42 4.94 -11.54
N LYS A 413 27.34 6.11 -10.93
CA LYS A 413 26.08 6.68 -10.45
C LYS A 413 25.07 6.92 -11.59
N VAL A 414 25.54 7.36 -12.75
CA VAL A 414 24.69 7.63 -13.92
C VAL A 414 24.18 6.31 -14.51
N SER A 415 25.08 5.32 -14.66
CA SER A 415 24.70 3.98 -15.13
C SER A 415 23.75 3.28 -14.16
N GLN A 416 23.85 3.50 -12.83
CA GLN A 416 22.90 2.96 -11.85
C GLN A 416 21.49 3.52 -12.07
N LEU A 417 21.35 4.81 -12.36
CA LEU A 417 20.07 5.41 -12.73
C LEU A 417 19.51 4.77 -14.01
N GLY A 418 20.38 4.53 -15.00
CA GLY A 418 19.99 3.81 -16.23
C GLY A 418 19.50 2.39 -15.95
N TRP A 419 20.17 1.64 -15.06
CA TRP A 419 19.74 0.30 -14.66
C TRP A 419 18.43 0.30 -13.86
N TRP A 420 18.21 1.28 -13.00
CA TRP A 420 16.91 1.45 -12.33
C TRP A 420 15.79 1.72 -13.35
N LEU A 421 15.99 2.67 -14.25
CA LEU A 421 14.99 3.01 -15.27
C LEU A 421 14.68 1.82 -16.17
N LEU A 422 15.71 1.05 -16.60
CA LEU A 422 15.55 -0.16 -17.39
C LEU A 422 14.70 -1.20 -16.65
N GLN A 423 14.98 -1.47 -15.37
CA GLN A 423 14.16 -2.38 -14.57
C GLN A 423 12.69 -1.91 -14.48
N VAL A 424 12.49 -0.61 -14.20
CA VAL A 424 11.14 -0.04 -14.11
C VAL A 424 10.38 -0.25 -15.42
N ILE A 425 11.00 0.08 -16.56
CA ILE A 425 10.38 -0.07 -17.88
C ILE A 425 10.07 -1.55 -18.17
N ILE A 426 11.02 -2.46 -17.94
CA ILE A 426 10.83 -3.90 -18.20
C ILE A 426 9.69 -4.45 -17.32
N VAL A 427 9.72 -4.18 -16.01
CA VAL A 427 8.74 -4.71 -15.07
C VAL A 427 7.34 -4.16 -15.39
N ILE A 428 7.19 -2.86 -15.57
CA ILE A 428 5.89 -2.25 -15.89
C ILE A 428 5.37 -2.77 -17.22
N ALA A 429 6.19 -2.79 -18.27
CA ALA A 429 5.75 -3.25 -19.59
C ALA A 429 5.32 -4.73 -19.57
N CYS A 430 6.08 -5.62 -18.89
CA CYS A 430 5.74 -7.03 -18.82
C CYS A 430 4.54 -7.32 -17.89
N LEU A 431 4.37 -6.61 -16.79
CA LEU A 431 3.18 -6.73 -15.95
C LEU A 431 1.95 -6.15 -16.64
N TYR A 432 2.09 -5.06 -17.40
CA TYR A 432 1.02 -4.54 -18.24
C TYR A 432 0.63 -5.51 -19.35
N LEU A 433 1.61 -6.14 -20.02
CA LEU A 433 1.35 -7.22 -20.97
C LEU A 433 0.63 -8.40 -20.30
N ALA A 434 1.07 -8.82 -19.11
CA ALA A 434 0.41 -9.87 -18.34
C ALA A 434 -1.06 -9.55 -18.07
N LEU A 435 -1.34 -8.33 -17.65
CA LEU A 435 -2.70 -7.82 -17.40
C LEU A 435 -3.56 -7.85 -18.67
N THR A 436 -3.00 -7.50 -19.83
CA THR A 436 -3.75 -7.47 -21.10
C THR A 436 -4.09 -8.86 -21.65
N ILE A 437 -3.20 -9.85 -21.44
CA ILE A 437 -3.43 -11.22 -21.91
C ILE A 437 -4.13 -12.12 -20.88
N ASN A 438 -4.19 -11.71 -19.60
CA ASN A 438 -4.88 -12.40 -18.51
C ASN A 438 -5.72 -11.40 -17.70
N PRO A 439 -6.98 -11.13 -18.10
CA PRO A 439 -7.85 -10.16 -17.43
C PRO A 439 -8.10 -10.46 -15.93
N GLU A 440 -7.98 -11.72 -15.50
CA GLU A 440 -8.09 -12.13 -14.09
C GLU A 440 -6.98 -11.53 -13.19
N LEU A 441 -5.90 -11.01 -13.78
CA LEU A 441 -4.85 -10.27 -13.11
C LEU A 441 -5.17 -8.77 -12.99
N GLY A 442 -6.43 -8.36 -13.17
CA GLY A 442 -6.85 -6.95 -13.21
C GLY A 442 -6.25 -6.08 -12.11
N PHE A 443 -6.14 -6.61 -10.90
CA PHE A 443 -5.56 -5.87 -9.77
C PHE A 443 -4.04 -5.59 -9.87
N LEU A 444 -3.34 -6.10 -10.88
CA LEU A 444 -1.93 -5.71 -11.13
C LEU A 444 -1.77 -4.20 -11.35
N PHE A 445 -2.79 -3.52 -11.90
CA PHE A 445 -2.71 -2.09 -12.14
C PHE A 445 -2.40 -1.27 -10.87
N ILE A 446 -2.82 -1.76 -9.69
CA ILE A 446 -2.62 -1.08 -8.39
C ILE A 446 -1.13 -0.97 -8.05
N ILE A 447 -0.32 -2.00 -8.41
CA ILE A 447 1.10 -2.02 -8.06
C ILE A 447 1.98 -1.25 -9.05
N LEU A 448 1.54 -1.06 -10.28
CA LEU A 448 2.37 -0.44 -11.33
C LEU A 448 2.95 0.92 -10.91
N PRO A 449 2.22 1.86 -10.29
CA PRO A 449 2.77 3.12 -9.81
C PRO A 449 3.81 2.96 -8.68
N MET A 450 3.74 1.86 -7.92
CA MET A 450 4.65 1.60 -6.80
C MET A 450 5.99 1.00 -7.26
N VAL A 451 6.05 0.37 -8.43
CA VAL A 451 7.27 -0.26 -8.95
C VAL A 451 8.46 0.69 -9.00
N PRO A 452 8.37 1.89 -9.62
CA PRO A 452 9.51 2.82 -9.66
C PRO A 452 9.94 3.28 -8.27
N ILE A 453 9.00 3.46 -7.36
CA ILE A 453 9.27 3.92 -5.99
C ILE A 453 10.04 2.84 -5.22
N MET A 454 9.56 1.59 -5.23
CA MET A 454 10.15 0.50 -4.46
C MET A 454 11.52 0.09 -5.00
N LEU A 455 11.67 -0.05 -6.32
CA LEU A 455 12.97 -0.31 -6.94
C LEU A 455 13.95 0.86 -6.74
N GLY A 456 13.46 2.10 -6.75
CA GLY A 456 14.26 3.30 -6.49
C GLY A 456 14.75 3.36 -5.05
N LEU A 457 13.88 3.13 -4.07
CA LEU A 457 14.25 3.06 -2.65
C LEU A 457 15.30 1.98 -2.40
N HIS A 458 15.11 0.79 -2.97
CA HIS A 458 16.09 -0.29 -2.86
C HIS A 458 17.45 0.15 -3.41
N MET A 459 17.50 0.74 -4.61
CA MET A 459 18.76 1.18 -5.22
C MET A 459 19.41 2.37 -4.48
N LEU A 460 18.62 3.23 -3.85
CA LEU A 460 19.14 4.33 -3.02
C LEU A 460 19.79 3.83 -1.73
N VAL A 461 19.27 2.76 -1.15
CA VAL A 461 19.79 2.16 0.10
C VAL A 461 21.01 1.30 -0.18
N VAL A 462 20.97 0.46 -1.21
CA VAL A 462 22.07 -0.43 -1.59
C VAL A 462 22.45 -0.28 -3.05
N SER A 463 23.66 0.16 -3.30
CA SER A 463 24.22 0.23 -4.65
C SER A 463 24.82 -1.13 -5.06
N THR A 464 24.76 -1.48 -6.34
CA THR A 464 25.45 -2.66 -6.90
C THR A 464 26.98 -2.64 -6.70
N LYS A 465 27.56 -1.47 -6.37
CA LYS A 465 28.97 -1.33 -5.94
C LYS A 465 29.28 -2.07 -4.61
N HIS A 466 28.26 -2.27 -3.78
CA HIS A 466 28.41 -2.97 -2.51
C HIS A 466 28.43 -4.50 -2.64
N GLY A 467 28.38 -5.00 -3.88
CA GLY A 467 28.33 -6.41 -4.25
C GLY A 467 26.93 -6.85 -4.69
N SER A 468 26.91 -7.75 -5.69
CA SER A 468 25.64 -8.30 -6.22
C SER A 468 24.86 -9.09 -5.16
N TRP A 469 25.54 -9.75 -4.24
CA TRP A 469 24.89 -10.47 -3.14
C TRP A 469 24.18 -9.53 -2.14
N ALA A 470 24.82 -8.41 -1.77
CA ALA A 470 24.18 -7.42 -0.89
C ALA A 470 22.91 -6.86 -1.53
N PHE A 471 22.99 -6.55 -2.82
CA PHE A 471 21.84 -6.08 -3.60
C PHE A 471 20.74 -7.15 -3.68
N SER A 472 21.10 -8.41 -3.93
CA SER A 472 20.12 -9.50 -4.10
C SER A 472 19.41 -9.85 -2.81
N ILE A 473 20.14 -10.00 -1.70
CA ILE A 473 19.58 -10.32 -0.39
C ILE A 473 18.58 -9.25 0.03
N SER A 474 19.00 -7.99 0.03
CA SER A 474 18.13 -6.91 0.47
C SER A 474 16.91 -6.73 -0.43
N GLY A 475 17.07 -6.82 -1.76
CA GLY A 475 15.96 -6.67 -2.70
C GLY A 475 14.96 -7.80 -2.60
N ALA A 476 15.42 -9.05 -2.55
CA ALA A 476 14.54 -10.22 -2.45
C ALA A 476 13.78 -10.24 -1.11
N MET A 477 14.47 -10.05 0.02
CA MET A 477 13.83 -10.03 1.35
C MET A 477 12.80 -8.90 1.48
N PHE A 478 13.15 -7.70 1.03
CA PHE A 478 12.28 -6.53 1.12
C PHE A 478 11.06 -6.65 0.21
N THR A 479 11.25 -7.06 -1.05
CA THR A 479 10.15 -7.20 -2.00
C THR A 479 9.21 -8.34 -1.60
N ALA A 480 9.74 -9.48 -1.11
CA ALA A 480 8.91 -10.56 -0.57
C ALA A 480 8.06 -10.08 0.60
N TRP A 481 8.68 -9.38 1.58
CA TRP A 481 7.94 -8.83 2.71
C TRP A 481 6.86 -7.86 2.24
N LEU A 482 7.15 -6.95 1.31
CA LEU A 482 6.20 -5.95 0.83
C LEU A 482 4.99 -6.60 0.14
N LEU A 483 5.23 -7.56 -0.77
CA LEU A 483 4.16 -8.26 -1.47
C LEU A 483 3.26 -9.03 -0.50
N LEU A 484 3.86 -9.68 0.51
CA LEU A 484 3.14 -10.39 1.55
C LEU A 484 2.39 -9.46 2.51
N ALA A 485 2.87 -8.24 2.75
CA ALA A 485 2.17 -7.27 3.58
C ALA A 485 0.97 -6.63 2.87
N VAL A 486 1.02 -6.52 1.54
CA VAL A 486 0.03 -5.80 0.73
C VAL A 486 -1.05 -6.72 0.18
N PHE A 487 -0.68 -7.81 -0.50
CA PHE A 487 -1.65 -8.64 -1.22
C PHE A 487 -2.46 -9.57 -0.31
N PRO A 488 -3.76 -9.79 -0.59
CA PRO A 488 -4.61 -10.62 0.24
C PRO A 488 -4.23 -12.11 0.15
N LEU A 489 -4.39 -12.79 1.31
CA LEU A 489 -4.34 -14.25 1.41
C LEU A 489 -5.70 -14.84 1.00
N GLN A 490 -5.67 -15.99 0.32
CA GLN A 490 -6.82 -16.81 -0.03
C GLN A 490 -6.70 -18.22 0.53
#